data_0fa00ffed85a65e07b12f24f0f121cda
#
_entry.id   0fa00ffed85a65e07b12f24f0f121cda
#
_cell.length_a   1.000
_cell.length_b   1.000
_cell.length_c   1.000
_cell.angle_alpha   90.00
_cell.angle_beta   90.00
_cell.angle_gamma   90.00
#
_symmetry.space_group_name_H-M   'P 1'
#
loop_
_entity.id
_entity.type
_entity.pdbx_description
1 polymer ?
#
loop_
_entity_poly.entity_id
_entity_poly.type
_entity_poly.pdbx_seq_one_letter_code
_entity_poly.pdbx_strand_id
1 'polypeptide(L)'
;MNENIIPQHYRFETGGQMLESKFLKFTILGQAKMIDALRKIDANKQGFVIVVDGENKVLGVLTDGDIRRAIIKGCTPETSVSDIYTANSKTASVHDGLDVITELFKSQAIKFIPIVDDEGKLINLVIKNQMHALLLQDIHADITYDFSSLDTSVVDHEIFQRPWGYYKTTVLNDYFQAKIISVKPGGQLSLQSHDHREEHWIIVHGNGTVQLDKSILPVSCGSTVFIPLGCKHRLTNTDAKESLIITEVQIGDYFGEDDIIRYEDVYGRV
;
A
#
# COMPACT_ATOMS: atom_id res chain seq x y z
N MET A 1 -24.49 -26.24 -0.58
CA MET A 1 -24.81 -25.08 -1.43
C MET A 1 -24.48 -23.87 -0.60
N ASN A 2 -23.27 -23.37 -0.74
CA ASN A 2 -22.84 -22.14 -0.07
C ASN A 2 -22.88 -21.03 -1.13
N GLU A 3 -23.88 -20.19 -1.03
CA GLU A 3 -23.93 -18.97 -1.82
C GLU A 3 -22.87 -17.99 -1.28
N ASN A 4 -21.94 -17.62 -2.12
CA ASN A 4 -20.94 -16.59 -1.85
C ASN A 4 -21.65 -15.27 -1.53
N ILE A 5 -21.57 -14.83 -0.28
CA ILE A 5 -22.02 -13.50 0.14
C ILE A 5 -20.92 -12.52 -0.27
N ILE A 6 -21.06 -11.93 -1.47
CA ILE A 6 -20.30 -10.74 -1.87
C ILE A 6 -20.96 -9.55 -1.17
N PRO A 7 -20.21 -8.73 -0.41
CA PRO A 7 -20.76 -7.53 0.22
C PRO A 7 -21.33 -6.58 -0.81
N GLN A 8 -22.59 -6.09 -0.57
CA GLN A 8 -23.40 -5.29 -1.51
C GLN A 8 -22.93 -3.85 -1.75
N HIS A 9 -21.72 -3.47 -1.45
CA HIS A 9 -21.28 -2.06 -1.53
C HIS A 9 -20.63 -1.63 -2.86
N TYR A 10 -20.58 -2.48 -3.88
CA TYR A 10 -19.99 -2.13 -5.18
C TYR A 10 -21.01 -2.24 -6.31
N ARG A 11 -21.96 -1.30 -6.37
CA ARG A 11 -22.70 -1.02 -7.60
C ARG A 11 -22.13 0.23 -8.23
N PHE A 12 -21.46 0.07 -9.35
CA PHE A 12 -21.05 1.17 -10.22
C PHE A 12 -22.25 1.68 -11.03
N GLU A 13 -22.55 2.98 -10.88
CA GLU A 13 -23.34 3.68 -11.87
C GLU A 13 -22.43 4.07 -13.04
N THR A 14 -22.77 3.60 -14.23
CA THR A 14 -22.12 3.92 -15.50
C THR A 14 -22.38 5.38 -15.86
N GLY A 15 -21.48 6.28 -15.43
CA GLY A 15 -21.51 7.70 -15.80
C GLY A 15 -20.19 8.14 -16.39
N GLY A 16 -19.98 7.96 -17.71
CA GLY A 16 -18.75 8.34 -18.41
C GLY A 16 -18.28 9.78 -18.19
N GLN A 17 -19.16 10.73 -17.85
CA GLN A 17 -18.80 12.13 -17.57
C GLN A 17 -18.12 12.35 -16.18
N MET A 18 -18.34 11.49 -15.21
CA MET A 18 -17.78 11.63 -13.87
C MET A 18 -16.32 11.10 -13.79
N LEU A 19 -15.96 10.12 -14.61
CA LEU A 19 -14.61 9.57 -14.75
C LEU A 19 -13.63 10.59 -15.38
N GLU A 20 -14.05 11.36 -16.36
CA GLU A 20 -13.21 12.38 -17.01
C GLU A 20 -12.71 13.46 -16.03
N SER A 21 -13.54 13.86 -15.07
CA SER A 21 -13.16 14.88 -14.09
C SER A 21 -12.05 14.42 -13.12
N LYS A 22 -12.00 13.13 -12.79
CA LYS A 22 -11.01 12.56 -11.86
C LYS A 22 -9.57 12.60 -12.41
N PHE A 23 -9.42 12.46 -13.72
CA PHE A 23 -8.10 12.40 -14.35
C PHE A 23 -7.61 13.74 -14.90
N LEU A 24 -8.42 14.82 -14.85
CA LEU A 24 -8.05 16.15 -15.30
C LEU A 24 -6.74 16.68 -14.70
N LYS A 25 -6.47 16.31 -13.44
CA LYS A 25 -5.21 16.68 -12.78
C LYS A 25 -3.99 15.92 -13.31
N PHE A 26 -4.21 14.80 -14.00
CA PHE A 26 -3.15 13.96 -14.58
C PHE A 26 -3.05 14.06 -16.10
N THR A 27 -3.99 14.71 -16.80
CA THR A 27 -4.01 14.77 -18.25
C THR A 27 -3.61 16.14 -18.77
N ILE A 28 -3.00 16.18 -19.95
CA ILE A 28 -2.66 17.41 -20.67
C ILE A 28 -2.76 17.18 -22.17
N LEU A 29 -3.19 18.22 -22.92
CA LEU A 29 -3.22 18.18 -24.36
C LEU A 29 -1.81 18.32 -24.95
N GLY A 30 -1.53 17.64 -26.08
CA GLY A 30 -0.23 17.70 -26.73
C GLY A 30 0.19 19.11 -27.17
N GLN A 31 -0.76 19.97 -27.55
CA GLN A 31 -0.51 21.36 -27.92
C GLN A 31 -0.26 22.33 -26.77
N ALA A 32 -0.44 21.88 -25.51
CA ALA A 32 -0.16 22.71 -24.35
C ALA A 32 1.33 23.01 -24.22
N LYS A 33 1.69 24.03 -23.45
CA LYS A 33 3.07 24.42 -23.19
C LYS A 33 3.71 23.58 -22.08
N MET A 34 5.03 23.45 -22.11
CA MET A 34 5.80 22.77 -21.07
C MET A 34 5.53 23.37 -19.68
N ILE A 35 5.35 24.69 -19.56
CA ILE A 35 5.04 25.35 -18.30
C ILE A 35 3.69 24.90 -17.72
N ASP A 36 2.70 24.61 -18.57
CA ASP A 36 1.39 24.13 -18.10
C ASP A 36 1.47 22.67 -17.62
N ALA A 37 2.32 21.87 -18.27
CA ALA A 37 2.65 20.52 -17.78
C ALA A 37 3.33 20.58 -16.41
N LEU A 38 4.32 21.45 -16.21
CA LEU A 38 4.98 21.66 -14.92
C LEU A 38 4.00 22.04 -13.82
N ARG A 39 3.09 22.97 -14.09
CA ARG A 39 2.05 23.36 -13.11
C ARG A 39 1.16 22.19 -12.72
N LYS A 40 0.76 21.36 -13.69
CA LYS A 40 -0.04 20.15 -13.41
C LYS A 40 0.73 19.09 -12.61
N ILE A 41 1.98 18.85 -12.94
CA ILE A 41 2.88 17.92 -12.25
C ILE A 41 3.08 18.39 -10.79
N ASP A 42 3.32 19.69 -10.59
CA ASP A 42 3.44 20.24 -9.24
C ASP A 42 2.13 20.10 -8.44
N ALA A 43 1.00 20.37 -9.07
CA ALA A 43 -0.31 20.26 -8.43
C ALA A 43 -0.68 18.81 -8.08
N ASN A 44 -0.37 17.83 -8.93
CA ASN A 44 -0.73 16.41 -8.68
C ASN A 44 0.28 15.67 -7.79
N LYS A 45 1.46 16.23 -7.55
CA LYS A 45 2.53 15.68 -6.69
C LYS A 45 3.03 14.27 -7.09
N GLN A 46 2.75 13.81 -8.31
CA GLN A 46 3.11 12.46 -8.78
C GLN A 46 4.29 12.45 -9.76
N GLY A 47 4.74 13.62 -10.21
CA GLY A 47 5.90 13.76 -11.10
C GLY A 47 5.62 13.41 -12.55
N PHE A 48 4.36 13.34 -13.00
CA PHE A 48 3.99 13.03 -14.38
C PHE A 48 2.64 13.62 -14.79
N VAL A 49 2.42 13.69 -16.12
CA VAL A 49 1.12 13.86 -16.75
C VAL A 49 0.98 12.90 -17.94
N ILE A 50 -0.24 12.51 -18.24
CA ILE A 50 -0.63 11.71 -19.40
C ILE A 50 -0.98 12.68 -20.52
N VAL A 51 -0.32 12.54 -21.67
CA VAL A 51 -0.58 13.38 -22.84
C VAL A 51 -1.72 12.75 -23.63
N VAL A 52 -2.79 13.50 -23.85
CA VAL A 52 -3.98 13.06 -24.56
C VAL A 52 -4.29 14.01 -25.73
N ASP A 53 -5.10 13.53 -26.68
CA ASP A 53 -5.69 14.37 -27.72
C ASP A 53 -7.03 14.99 -27.29
N GLY A 54 -7.73 15.64 -28.22
CA GLY A 54 -9.04 16.28 -27.98
C GLY A 54 -10.17 15.30 -27.68
N GLU A 55 -9.99 14.00 -27.95
CA GLU A 55 -10.94 12.93 -27.68
C GLU A 55 -10.58 12.07 -26.45
N ASN A 56 -9.61 12.55 -25.64
CA ASN A 56 -9.07 11.88 -24.45
C ASN A 56 -8.28 10.58 -24.77
N LYS A 57 -7.84 10.40 -26.02
CA LYS A 57 -7.00 9.27 -26.40
C LYS A 57 -5.57 9.47 -25.91
N VAL A 58 -4.98 8.45 -25.31
CA VAL A 58 -3.62 8.52 -24.79
C VAL A 58 -2.60 8.54 -25.92
N LEU A 59 -1.83 9.61 -26.02
CA LEU A 59 -0.74 9.78 -26.96
C LEU A 59 0.60 9.35 -26.37
N GLY A 60 0.75 9.49 -25.05
CA GLY A 60 1.96 9.14 -24.32
C GLY A 60 1.99 9.76 -22.93
N VAL A 61 3.19 9.93 -22.39
CA VAL A 61 3.39 10.48 -21.05
C VAL A 61 4.51 11.52 -21.04
N LEU A 62 4.43 12.45 -20.10
CA LEU A 62 5.46 13.44 -19.84
C LEU A 62 5.77 13.45 -18.36
N THR A 63 7.03 13.22 -18.01
CA THR A 63 7.52 13.16 -16.63
C THR A 63 8.45 14.32 -16.31
N ASP A 64 8.71 14.59 -15.02
CA ASP A 64 9.76 15.52 -14.58
C ASP A 64 11.11 15.22 -15.24
N GLY A 65 11.42 13.93 -15.43
CA GLY A 65 12.63 13.50 -16.11
C GLY A 65 12.70 13.92 -17.57
N ASP A 66 11.56 13.86 -18.28
CA ASP A 66 11.47 14.29 -19.68
C ASP A 66 11.64 15.81 -19.79
N ILE A 67 10.96 16.56 -18.94
CA ILE A 67 11.06 18.03 -18.89
C ILE A 67 12.50 18.46 -18.58
N ARG A 68 13.13 17.85 -17.58
CA ARG A 68 14.53 18.13 -17.24
C ARG A 68 15.46 17.86 -18.44
N ARG A 69 15.26 16.75 -19.16
CA ARG A 69 16.04 16.45 -20.37
C ARG A 69 15.78 17.44 -21.50
N ALA A 70 14.53 17.88 -21.65
CA ALA A 70 14.18 18.92 -22.65
C ALA A 70 14.86 20.25 -22.32
N ILE A 71 14.88 20.71 -21.09
CA ILE A 71 15.57 21.93 -20.65
C ILE A 71 17.09 21.81 -20.90
N ILE A 72 17.71 20.67 -20.60
CA ILE A 72 19.14 20.44 -20.91
C ILE A 72 19.44 20.55 -22.40
N LYS A 73 18.47 20.20 -23.27
CA LYS A 73 18.57 20.34 -24.72
C LYS A 73 18.25 21.74 -25.24
N GLY A 74 17.95 22.69 -24.35
CA GLY A 74 17.67 24.09 -24.73
C GLY A 74 16.20 24.42 -24.94
N CYS A 75 15.27 23.51 -24.60
CA CYS A 75 13.84 23.82 -24.64
C CYS A 75 13.48 24.86 -23.57
N THR A 76 12.50 25.71 -23.92
CA THR A 76 12.01 26.77 -23.04
C THR A 76 10.64 26.43 -22.45
N PRO A 77 10.15 27.15 -21.43
CA PRO A 77 8.81 26.96 -20.88
C PRO A 77 7.68 27.05 -21.92
N GLU A 78 7.91 27.71 -23.02
CA GLU A 78 6.95 27.90 -24.15
C GLU A 78 6.95 26.70 -25.13
N THR A 79 7.89 25.78 -25.02
CA THR A 79 7.98 24.58 -25.88
C THR A 79 6.69 23.76 -25.77
N SER A 80 6.18 23.27 -26.91
CA SER A 80 4.99 22.41 -26.92
C SER A 80 5.25 21.07 -26.25
N VAL A 81 4.27 20.56 -25.52
CA VAL A 81 4.31 19.22 -24.95
C VAL A 81 4.52 18.18 -26.05
N SER A 82 3.95 18.39 -27.26
CA SER A 82 4.11 17.49 -28.41
C SER A 82 5.56 17.24 -28.83
N ASP A 83 6.46 18.15 -28.51
CA ASP A 83 7.87 18.06 -28.89
C ASP A 83 8.74 17.31 -27.87
N ILE A 84 8.21 17.06 -26.66
CA ILE A 84 9.01 16.61 -25.53
C ILE A 84 8.45 15.40 -24.79
N TYR A 85 7.20 14.97 -25.06
CA TYR A 85 6.63 13.81 -24.39
C TYR A 85 7.19 12.48 -24.91
N THR A 86 7.11 11.46 -24.11
CA THR A 86 7.46 10.08 -24.50
C THR A 86 6.24 9.42 -25.13
N ALA A 87 6.27 9.22 -26.45
CA ALA A 87 5.26 8.47 -27.19
C ALA A 87 5.35 6.96 -26.86
N ASN A 88 4.29 6.21 -27.17
CA ASN A 88 4.22 4.75 -26.98
C ASN A 88 4.56 4.32 -25.54
N SER A 89 4.12 5.08 -24.56
CA SER A 89 4.21 4.68 -23.15
C SER A 89 3.45 3.38 -22.91
N LYS A 90 3.86 2.63 -21.88
CA LYS A 90 3.14 1.41 -21.49
C LYS A 90 1.77 1.78 -20.96
N THR A 91 0.74 1.13 -21.50
CA THR A 91 -0.66 1.21 -21.06
C THR A 91 -1.17 -0.22 -20.80
N ALA A 92 -2.25 -0.34 -20.05
CA ALA A 92 -3.04 -1.57 -19.93
C ALA A 92 -4.40 -1.37 -20.61
N SER A 93 -4.97 -2.44 -21.16
CA SER A 93 -6.32 -2.45 -21.71
C SER A 93 -7.34 -2.65 -20.60
N VAL A 94 -8.58 -2.15 -20.80
CA VAL A 94 -9.74 -2.43 -19.94
C VAL A 94 -10.03 -3.95 -19.81
N HIS A 95 -9.55 -4.75 -20.75
CA HIS A 95 -9.71 -6.20 -20.76
C HIS A 95 -8.56 -6.96 -20.09
N ASP A 96 -7.50 -6.27 -19.68
CA ASP A 96 -6.38 -6.89 -18.98
C ASP A 96 -6.75 -7.20 -17.52
N GLY A 97 -6.09 -8.19 -16.93
CA GLY A 97 -6.19 -8.47 -15.50
C GLY A 97 -5.15 -7.68 -14.68
N LEU A 98 -5.29 -7.70 -13.36
CA LEU A 98 -4.30 -7.13 -12.45
C LEU A 98 -2.90 -7.77 -12.57
N ASP A 99 -2.82 -9.01 -13.05
CA ASP A 99 -1.57 -9.72 -13.35
C ASP A 99 -0.74 -8.96 -14.38
N VAL A 100 -1.36 -8.41 -15.43
CA VAL A 100 -0.68 -7.57 -16.44
C VAL A 100 -0.12 -6.30 -15.79
N ILE A 101 -0.89 -5.62 -14.95
CA ILE A 101 -0.45 -4.43 -14.21
C ILE A 101 0.72 -4.78 -13.29
N THR A 102 0.61 -5.89 -12.57
CA THR A 102 1.66 -6.37 -11.66
C THR A 102 2.95 -6.67 -12.42
N GLU A 103 2.85 -7.31 -13.59
CA GLU A 103 4.01 -7.60 -14.44
C GLU A 103 4.68 -6.32 -14.95
N LEU A 104 3.90 -5.34 -15.39
CA LEU A 104 4.42 -4.04 -15.82
C LEU A 104 5.16 -3.32 -14.68
N PHE A 105 4.63 -3.36 -13.45
CA PHE A 105 5.26 -2.73 -12.29
C PHE A 105 6.53 -3.42 -11.76
N LYS A 106 6.88 -4.62 -12.25
CA LYS A 106 8.20 -5.22 -11.99
C LYS A 106 9.34 -4.36 -12.54
N SER A 107 9.09 -3.60 -13.62
CA SER A 107 10.04 -2.61 -14.09
C SER A 107 10.13 -1.44 -13.09
N GLN A 108 11.36 -1.12 -12.64
CA GLN A 108 11.61 0.02 -11.77
C GLN A 108 11.36 1.37 -12.44
N ALA A 109 11.38 1.42 -13.77
CA ALA A 109 11.15 2.62 -14.53
C ALA A 109 9.66 3.01 -14.60
N ILE A 110 8.74 2.03 -14.41
CA ILE A 110 7.30 2.25 -14.51
C ILE A 110 6.77 2.55 -13.11
N LYS A 111 6.21 3.75 -12.93
CA LYS A 111 5.62 4.21 -11.67
C LYS A 111 4.10 4.36 -11.73
N PHE A 112 3.54 4.39 -12.92
CA PHE A 112 2.12 4.52 -13.18
C PHE A 112 1.76 3.86 -14.50
N ILE A 113 0.53 3.43 -14.67
CA ILE A 113 0.01 2.75 -15.86
C ILE A 113 -1.34 3.36 -16.18
N PRO A 114 -1.47 4.08 -17.31
CA PRO A 114 -2.77 4.47 -17.86
C PRO A 114 -3.52 3.22 -18.34
N ILE A 115 -4.81 3.14 -18.04
CA ILE A 115 -5.71 2.10 -18.52
C ILE A 115 -6.59 2.70 -19.62
N VAL A 116 -6.66 2.04 -20.74
CA VAL A 116 -7.34 2.53 -21.92
C VAL A 116 -8.43 1.56 -22.40
N ASP A 117 -9.47 2.10 -23.02
CA ASP A 117 -10.46 1.33 -23.75
C ASP A 117 -9.97 0.88 -25.13
N ASP A 118 -10.86 0.22 -25.90
CA ASP A 118 -10.55 -0.28 -27.26
C ASP A 118 -10.25 0.82 -28.27
N GLU A 119 -10.68 2.06 -28.01
CA GLU A 119 -10.39 3.24 -28.83
C GLU A 119 -9.09 3.94 -28.39
N GLY A 120 -8.48 3.50 -27.28
CA GLY A 120 -7.26 4.07 -26.69
C GLY A 120 -7.53 5.29 -25.83
N LYS A 121 -8.79 5.53 -25.40
CA LYS A 121 -9.15 6.60 -24.49
C LYS A 121 -8.80 6.23 -23.06
N LEU A 122 -8.32 7.20 -22.28
CA LEU A 122 -8.02 7.01 -20.87
C LEU A 122 -9.29 6.79 -20.06
N ILE A 123 -9.40 5.63 -19.43
CA ILE A 123 -10.55 5.26 -18.58
C ILE A 123 -10.18 5.07 -17.12
N ASN A 124 -8.91 4.75 -16.82
CA ASN A 124 -8.42 4.60 -15.46
C ASN A 124 -6.92 4.85 -15.37
N LEU A 125 -6.41 4.96 -14.15
CA LEU A 125 -4.98 5.19 -13.88
C LEU A 125 -4.60 4.45 -12.60
N VAL A 126 -3.55 3.63 -12.68
CA VAL A 126 -2.97 2.96 -11.50
C VAL A 126 -1.58 3.52 -11.25
N ILE A 127 -1.33 3.98 -10.02
CA ILE A 127 -0.01 4.43 -9.55
C ILE A 127 0.59 3.32 -8.67
N LYS A 128 1.88 3.13 -8.72
CA LYS A 128 2.57 2.02 -8.04
C LYS A 128 2.28 1.95 -6.53
N ASN A 129 2.16 3.10 -5.86
CA ASN A 129 1.81 3.15 -4.44
C ASN A 129 0.37 2.67 -4.16
N GLN A 130 -0.55 2.93 -5.09
CA GLN A 130 -1.93 2.41 -4.98
C GLN A 130 -1.94 0.88 -5.11
N MET A 131 -1.13 0.32 -6.03
CA MET A 131 -0.97 -1.13 -6.14
C MET A 131 -0.40 -1.74 -4.86
N HIS A 132 0.56 -1.06 -4.23
CA HIS A 132 1.13 -1.50 -2.95
C HIS A 132 0.08 -1.46 -1.82
N ALA A 133 -0.69 -0.38 -1.71
CA ALA A 133 -1.77 -0.27 -0.73
C ALA A 133 -2.85 -1.34 -0.93
N LEU A 134 -3.21 -1.63 -2.19
CA LEU A 134 -4.17 -2.67 -2.53
C LEU A 134 -3.69 -4.06 -2.08
N LEU A 135 -2.42 -4.39 -2.34
CA LEU A 135 -1.83 -5.66 -1.91
C LEU A 135 -1.71 -5.76 -0.39
N LEU A 136 -1.37 -4.66 0.29
CA LEU A 136 -1.26 -4.61 1.75
C LEU A 136 -2.62 -4.82 2.44
N GLN A 137 -3.69 -4.30 1.84
CA GLN A 137 -5.06 -4.44 2.33
C GLN A 137 -5.76 -5.71 1.82
N ASP A 138 -5.09 -6.51 0.97
CA ASP A 138 -5.63 -7.72 0.34
C ASP A 138 -6.97 -7.47 -0.38
N ILE A 139 -7.10 -6.29 -1.01
CA ILE A 139 -8.31 -5.91 -1.73
C ILE A 139 -8.34 -6.62 -3.08
N HIS A 140 -9.37 -7.43 -3.30
CA HIS A 140 -9.66 -8.00 -4.61
C HIS A 140 -10.25 -6.93 -5.52
N ALA A 141 -9.38 -6.31 -6.30
CA ALA A 141 -9.77 -5.31 -7.28
C ALA A 141 -9.62 -5.86 -8.70
N ASP A 142 -10.45 -5.42 -9.60
CA ASP A 142 -10.26 -5.56 -11.04
C ASP A 142 -9.72 -4.24 -11.64
N ILE A 143 -9.50 -4.23 -12.95
CA ILE A 143 -8.93 -3.08 -13.64
C ILE A 143 -9.88 -1.86 -13.68
N THR A 144 -11.16 -2.05 -13.40
CA THR A 144 -12.18 -1.00 -13.34
C THR A 144 -12.32 -0.40 -11.94
N TYR A 145 -11.62 -0.97 -10.94
CA TYR A 145 -11.62 -0.48 -9.57
C TYR A 145 -11.22 1.01 -9.51
N ASP A 146 -11.89 1.78 -8.65
CA ASP A 146 -11.54 3.17 -8.43
C ASP A 146 -10.27 3.28 -7.55
N PHE A 147 -9.09 3.15 -8.15
CA PHE A 147 -7.81 3.25 -7.42
C PHE A 147 -7.62 4.60 -6.71
N SER A 148 -8.37 5.65 -7.11
CA SER A 148 -8.30 6.94 -6.43
C SER A 148 -8.99 6.95 -5.06
N SER A 149 -9.82 5.96 -4.77
CA SER A 149 -10.49 5.77 -3.48
C SER A 149 -9.65 5.02 -2.45
N LEU A 150 -8.53 4.39 -2.87
CA LEU A 150 -7.66 3.67 -1.95
C LEU A 150 -7.02 4.60 -0.93
N ASP A 151 -7.08 4.22 0.32
CA ASP A 151 -6.26 4.84 1.36
C ASP A 151 -4.80 4.39 1.18
N THR A 152 -3.98 5.25 0.60
CA THR A 152 -2.55 4.99 0.42
C THR A 152 -1.71 5.33 1.66
N SER A 153 -2.31 5.90 2.71
CA SER A 153 -1.59 6.22 3.96
C SER A 153 -1.11 4.98 4.69
N VAL A 154 -1.73 3.83 4.44
CA VAL A 154 -1.27 2.53 4.98
C VAL A 154 0.17 2.20 4.58
N VAL A 155 0.63 2.70 3.42
CA VAL A 155 2.01 2.51 2.93
C VAL A 155 3.00 3.36 3.72
N ASP A 156 2.59 4.50 4.24
CA ASP A 156 3.43 5.40 5.03
C ASP A 156 3.69 4.86 6.45
N HIS A 157 2.86 3.92 6.89
CA HIS A 157 2.86 3.36 8.24
C HIS A 157 3.11 1.84 8.27
N GLU A 158 3.90 1.32 7.34
CA GLU A 158 4.22 -0.11 7.29
C GLU A 158 5.14 -0.55 8.42
N ILE A 159 6.05 0.34 8.86
CA ILE A 159 7.08 0.03 9.85
C ILE A 159 6.94 0.97 11.04
N PHE A 160 6.69 0.39 12.20
CA PHE A 160 6.52 1.12 13.45
C PHE A 160 7.69 0.84 14.37
N GLN A 161 8.54 1.84 14.59
CA GLN A 161 9.62 1.78 15.58
C GLN A 161 9.05 1.83 17.01
N ARG A 162 9.58 0.98 17.87
CA ARG A 162 9.21 0.88 19.28
C ARG A 162 10.47 0.79 20.18
N PRO A 163 10.39 1.14 21.46
CA PRO A 163 11.54 1.02 22.35
C PRO A 163 12.13 -0.38 22.46
N TRP A 164 11.34 -1.41 22.23
CA TRP A 164 11.73 -2.82 22.27
C TRP A 164 12.19 -3.38 20.91
N GLY A 165 12.08 -2.64 19.82
CA GLY A 165 12.40 -3.09 18.46
C GLY A 165 11.49 -2.44 17.43
N TYR A 166 10.88 -3.22 16.56
CA TYR A 166 9.91 -2.71 15.58
C TYR A 166 8.88 -3.78 15.23
N TYR A 167 7.77 -3.36 14.66
CA TYR A 167 6.89 -4.23 13.90
C TYR A 167 6.60 -3.63 12.53
N LYS A 168 6.23 -4.48 11.59
CA LYS A 168 5.69 -4.07 10.29
C LYS A 168 4.41 -4.84 10.02
N THR A 169 3.42 -4.13 9.50
CA THR A 169 2.19 -4.73 9.00
C THR A 169 2.47 -5.30 7.62
N THR A 170 2.06 -6.54 7.38
CA THR A 170 2.18 -7.22 6.09
C THR A 170 0.85 -7.36 5.37
N VAL A 171 -0.25 -7.46 6.13
CA VAL A 171 -1.63 -7.42 5.65
C VAL A 171 -2.49 -6.74 6.70
N LEU A 172 -3.46 -5.95 6.27
CA LEU A 172 -4.51 -5.38 7.12
C LEU A 172 -5.79 -5.24 6.29
N ASN A 173 -6.81 -6.00 6.65
CA ASN A 173 -8.15 -5.93 6.03
C ASN A 173 -9.24 -6.12 7.09
N ASP A 174 -10.51 -6.27 6.66
CA ASP A 174 -11.65 -6.43 7.57
C ASP A 174 -11.69 -7.75 8.32
N TYR A 175 -10.86 -8.73 7.96
CA TYR A 175 -10.89 -10.09 8.51
C TYR A 175 -9.73 -10.39 9.44
N PHE A 176 -8.55 -9.81 9.14
CA PHE A 176 -7.34 -10.07 9.92
C PHE A 176 -6.27 -9.00 9.71
N GLN A 177 -5.35 -8.94 10.67
CA GLN A 177 -4.09 -8.22 10.50
C GLN A 177 -2.94 -9.21 10.64
N ALA A 178 -1.94 -9.12 9.74
CA ALA A 178 -0.69 -9.86 9.88
C ALA A 178 0.49 -8.91 10.07
N LYS A 179 1.36 -9.25 11.01
CA LYS A 179 2.54 -8.47 11.37
C LYS A 179 3.80 -9.33 11.43
N ILE A 180 4.95 -8.70 11.21
CA ILE A 180 6.24 -9.22 11.63
C ILE A 180 6.73 -8.33 12.77
N ILE A 181 7.03 -8.95 13.90
CA ILE A 181 7.53 -8.28 15.11
C ILE A 181 8.97 -8.71 15.34
N SER A 182 9.88 -7.74 15.48
CA SER A 182 11.29 -7.97 15.79
C SER A 182 11.62 -7.33 17.13
N VAL A 183 11.94 -8.16 18.11
CA VAL A 183 12.30 -7.73 19.46
C VAL A 183 13.82 -7.78 19.60
N LYS A 184 14.44 -6.64 19.91
CA LYS A 184 15.89 -6.53 20.08
C LYS A 184 16.41 -7.37 21.27
N PRO A 185 17.70 -7.69 21.34
CA PRO A 185 18.29 -8.41 22.47
C PRO A 185 17.89 -7.80 23.82
N GLY A 186 17.40 -8.63 24.74
CA GLY A 186 16.94 -8.22 26.06
C GLY A 186 15.66 -7.36 26.08
N GLY A 187 15.05 -7.13 24.92
CA GLY A 187 13.79 -6.36 24.82
C GLY A 187 12.56 -7.19 25.18
N GLN A 188 11.47 -6.50 25.55
CA GLN A 188 10.19 -7.15 25.82
C GLN A 188 9.04 -6.26 25.45
N LEU A 189 7.91 -6.85 25.06
CA LEU A 189 6.66 -6.14 24.87
C LEU A 189 6.04 -5.78 26.24
N SER A 190 5.06 -4.88 26.24
CA SER A 190 4.19 -4.68 27.42
C SER A 190 3.46 -5.97 27.79
N LEU A 191 3.12 -6.14 29.07
CA LEU A 191 2.09 -7.10 29.45
C LEU A 191 0.74 -6.49 29.07
N GLN A 192 0.04 -7.12 28.13
CA GLN A 192 -1.14 -6.54 27.48
C GLN A 192 -2.23 -7.58 27.21
N SER A 193 -3.45 -7.14 26.98
CA SER A 193 -4.55 -7.95 26.46
C SER A 193 -5.34 -7.17 25.42
N HIS A 194 -6.21 -7.87 24.69
CA HIS A 194 -7.09 -7.32 23.66
C HIS A 194 -8.53 -7.80 23.90
N ASP A 195 -9.49 -6.91 23.69
CA ASP A 195 -10.91 -7.22 23.84
C ASP A 195 -11.60 -7.55 22.50
N HIS A 196 -10.96 -7.22 21.36
CA HIS A 196 -11.55 -7.33 20.03
C HIS A 196 -10.83 -8.30 19.09
N ARG A 197 -9.68 -8.88 19.49
CA ARG A 197 -8.89 -9.80 18.66
C ARG A 197 -8.19 -10.87 19.46
N GLU A 198 -8.05 -12.04 18.87
CA GLU A 198 -7.13 -13.09 19.28
C GLU A 198 -5.87 -13.07 18.42
N GLU A 199 -4.78 -13.68 18.88
CA GLU A 199 -3.51 -13.65 18.19
C GLU A 199 -2.90 -15.03 18.06
N HIS A 200 -2.28 -15.27 16.89
CA HIS A 200 -1.52 -16.47 16.59
C HIS A 200 -0.08 -16.08 16.27
N TRP A 201 0.87 -16.54 17.06
CA TRP A 201 2.28 -16.24 16.87
C TRP A 201 3.05 -17.46 16.40
N ILE A 202 3.99 -17.26 15.48
CA ILE A 202 4.99 -18.25 15.09
C ILE A 202 6.36 -17.62 15.29
N ILE A 203 7.21 -18.26 16.08
CA ILE A 203 8.60 -17.82 16.27
C ILE A 203 9.39 -18.24 15.05
N VAL A 204 9.95 -17.30 14.30
CA VAL A 204 10.70 -17.56 13.06
C VAL A 204 12.21 -17.44 13.24
N HIS A 205 12.65 -16.73 14.28
CA HIS A 205 14.08 -16.60 14.62
C HIS A 205 14.27 -16.24 16.10
N GLY A 206 15.36 -16.72 16.69
CA GLY A 206 15.75 -16.39 18.06
C GLY A 206 15.07 -17.25 19.12
N ASN A 207 15.33 -16.90 20.38
CA ASN A 207 14.83 -17.58 21.56
C ASN A 207 14.29 -16.56 22.57
N GLY A 208 13.30 -16.96 23.35
CA GLY A 208 12.72 -16.08 24.34
C GLY A 208 11.72 -16.76 25.23
N THR A 209 10.86 -15.96 25.85
CA THR A 209 9.72 -16.45 26.63
C THR A 209 8.45 -15.73 26.22
N VAL A 210 7.33 -16.45 26.30
CA VAL A 210 5.98 -15.89 26.20
C VAL A 210 5.30 -16.07 27.56
N GLN A 211 4.79 -14.99 28.10
CA GLN A 211 3.90 -15.00 29.24
C GLN A 211 2.45 -15.08 28.72
N LEU A 212 1.66 -16.03 29.23
CA LEU A 212 0.22 -16.14 29.05
C LEU A 212 -0.41 -16.17 30.43
N ASP A 213 -1.12 -15.12 30.81
CA ASP A 213 -1.63 -14.89 32.18
C ASP A 213 -0.52 -15.05 33.24
N LYS A 214 -0.57 -16.14 34.00
CA LYS A 214 0.42 -16.48 35.06
C LYS A 214 1.51 -17.45 34.58
N SER A 215 1.38 -18.01 33.37
CA SER A 215 2.30 -19.01 32.83
C SER A 215 3.38 -18.36 32.01
N ILE A 216 4.63 -18.76 32.19
CA ILE A 216 5.75 -18.33 31.36
C ILE A 216 6.30 -19.56 30.65
N LEU A 217 6.30 -19.51 29.32
CA LEU A 217 6.69 -20.62 28.46
C LEU A 217 7.93 -20.24 27.65
N PRO A 218 8.96 -21.07 27.62
CA PRO A 218 10.09 -20.86 26.71
C PRO A 218 9.64 -21.07 25.27
N VAL A 219 10.16 -20.24 24.35
CA VAL A 219 9.88 -20.34 22.92
C VAL A 219 11.16 -20.22 22.12
N SER A 220 11.18 -20.90 20.97
CA SER A 220 12.29 -20.92 20.01
C SER A 220 11.75 -21.01 18.60
N CYS A 221 12.64 -20.92 17.60
CA CYS A 221 12.26 -21.06 16.20
C CYS A 221 11.38 -22.31 15.97
N GLY A 222 10.22 -22.12 15.33
CA GLY A 222 9.20 -23.14 15.08
C GLY A 222 8.14 -23.26 16.17
N SER A 223 8.29 -22.62 17.34
CA SER A 223 7.25 -22.58 18.36
C SER A 223 6.03 -21.80 17.86
N THR A 224 4.84 -22.30 18.19
CA THR A 224 3.55 -21.65 17.91
C THR A 224 2.86 -21.30 19.22
N VAL A 225 2.24 -20.12 19.28
CA VAL A 225 1.53 -19.64 20.47
C VAL A 225 0.17 -19.11 20.04
N PHE A 226 -0.88 -19.60 20.68
CA PHE A 226 -2.23 -19.06 20.56
C PHE A 226 -2.55 -18.19 21.78
N ILE A 227 -3.04 -16.99 21.53
CA ILE A 227 -3.42 -16.01 22.55
C ILE A 227 -4.91 -15.72 22.37
N PRO A 228 -5.79 -16.29 23.20
CA PRO A 228 -7.21 -16.06 23.09
C PRO A 228 -7.58 -14.65 23.53
N LEU A 229 -8.78 -14.23 23.15
CA LEU A 229 -9.39 -12.95 23.52
C LEU A 229 -9.28 -12.72 25.05
N GLY A 230 -8.85 -11.52 25.46
CA GLY A 230 -8.72 -11.13 26.86
C GLY A 230 -7.53 -11.74 27.62
N CYS A 231 -6.78 -12.66 27.04
CA CYS A 231 -5.61 -13.27 27.68
C CYS A 231 -4.47 -12.24 27.83
N LYS A 232 -3.95 -12.11 29.04
CA LYS A 232 -2.77 -11.26 29.29
C LYS A 232 -1.52 -11.94 28.77
N HIS A 233 -0.80 -11.24 27.90
CA HIS A 233 0.37 -11.82 27.24
C HIS A 233 1.53 -10.84 27.10
N ARG A 234 2.73 -11.40 27.00
CA ARG A 234 3.99 -10.66 26.79
C ARG A 234 5.00 -11.55 26.08
N LEU A 235 5.67 -10.99 25.07
CA LEU A 235 6.86 -11.58 24.45
C LEU A 235 8.11 -10.95 25.04
N THR A 236 9.07 -11.77 25.45
CA THR A 236 10.36 -11.31 25.96
C THR A 236 11.49 -12.01 25.20
N ASN A 237 12.39 -11.23 24.64
CA ASN A 237 13.65 -11.74 24.08
C ASN A 237 14.66 -11.94 25.21
N THR A 238 15.02 -13.18 25.49
CA THR A 238 15.99 -13.53 26.54
C THR A 238 17.42 -13.66 26.02
N ASP A 239 17.62 -13.55 24.70
CA ASP A 239 18.94 -13.56 24.09
C ASP A 239 19.65 -12.21 24.29
N ALA A 240 20.97 -12.24 24.50
CA ALA A 240 21.77 -11.04 24.69
C ALA A 240 22.35 -10.45 23.39
N LYS A 241 22.26 -11.21 22.27
CA LYS A 241 22.92 -10.84 21.00
C LYS A 241 21.97 -10.87 19.81
N GLU A 242 21.07 -11.85 19.78
CA GLU A 242 20.19 -12.09 18.62
C GLU A 242 18.81 -11.49 18.84
N SER A 243 18.20 -11.02 17.77
CA SER A 243 16.81 -10.57 17.79
C SER A 243 15.86 -11.77 17.86
N LEU A 244 14.75 -11.60 18.57
CA LEU A 244 13.62 -12.54 18.52
C LEU A 244 12.60 -12.05 17.50
N ILE A 245 12.34 -12.85 16.48
CA ILE A 245 11.44 -12.47 15.38
C ILE A 245 10.26 -13.43 15.36
N ILE A 246 9.06 -12.85 15.34
CA ILE A 246 7.82 -13.60 15.19
C ILE A 246 7.02 -13.10 13.97
N THR A 247 6.21 -13.98 13.41
CA THR A 247 5.06 -13.60 12.60
C THR A 247 3.81 -13.74 13.45
N GLU A 248 2.96 -12.73 13.38
CA GLU A 248 1.72 -12.61 14.13
C GLU A 248 0.56 -12.51 13.16
N VAL A 249 -0.51 -13.26 13.41
CA VAL A 249 -1.80 -13.09 12.76
C VAL A 249 -2.83 -12.76 13.83
N GLN A 250 -3.49 -11.65 13.70
CA GLN A 250 -4.59 -11.18 14.53
C GLN A 250 -5.91 -11.44 13.82
N ILE A 251 -6.88 -12.07 14.51
CA ILE A 251 -8.21 -12.38 14.00
C ILE A 251 -9.24 -11.73 14.93
N GLY A 252 -10.17 -10.96 14.37
CA GLY A 252 -11.15 -10.23 15.18
C GLY A 252 -11.97 -9.26 14.35
N ASP A 253 -12.65 -8.36 15.02
CA ASP A 253 -13.48 -7.32 14.43
C ASP A 253 -12.86 -5.92 14.51
N TYR A 254 -11.71 -5.78 15.21
CA TYR A 254 -10.99 -4.53 15.34
C TYR A 254 -9.48 -4.74 15.60
N PHE A 255 -8.62 -3.99 14.88
CA PHE A 255 -7.16 -4.13 14.92
C PHE A 255 -6.42 -2.86 15.34
N GLY A 256 -7.13 -1.84 15.84
CA GLY A 256 -6.54 -0.58 16.30
C GLY A 256 -5.60 -0.74 17.50
N GLU A 257 -4.61 0.14 17.60
CA GLU A 257 -3.65 0.17 18.73
C GLU A 257 -4.32 0.58 20.05
N ASP A 258 -5.49 1.20 20.02
CA ASP A 258 -6.33 1.60 21.16
C ASP A 258 -7.08 0.42 21.80
N ASP A 259 -7.17 -0.75 21.13
CA ASP A 259 -7.60 -2.01 21.73
C ASP A 259 -6.54 -2.63 22.67
N ILE A 260 -5.34 -2.06 22.76
CA ILE A 260 -4.28 -2.59 23.62
C ILE A 260 -4.48 -2.12 25.07
N ILE A 261 -4.92 -3.01 25.94
CA ILE A 261 -4.95 -2.78 27.38
C ILE A 261 -3.59 -3.17 27.97
N ARG A 262 -2.82 -2.18 28.43
CA ARG A 262 -1.48 -2.39 29.01
C ARG A 262 -1.56 -2.48 30.53
N TYR A 263 -0.98 -3.52 31.11
CA TYR A 263 -0.91 -3.74 32.56
C TYR A 263 0.47 -3.37 33.13
N GLU A 264 1.53 -3.69 32.37
CA GLU A 264 2.91 -3.38 32.73
C GLU A 264 3.70 -3.03 31.46
N ASP A 265 4.41 -1.92 31.49
CA ASP A 265 5.30 -1.53 30.42
C ASP A 265 6.57 -0.88 30.97
N VAL A 266 7.73 -1.52 30.76
CA VAL A 266 9.03 -1.03 31.23
C VAL A 266 9.50 0.24 30.51
N TYR A 267 8.78 0.66 29.48
CA TYR A 267 9.09 1.85 28.68
C TYR A 267 8.17 3.04 28.97
N GLY A 268 7.25 2.90 29.94
CA GLY A 268 6.39 3.99 30.42
C GLY A 268 5.27 4.42 29.49
N ARG A 269 4.71 3.47 28.70
CA ARG A 269 3.58 3.71 27.79
C ARG A 269 2.21 3.29 28.39
N VAL A 270 2.13 3.14 29.71
CA VAL A 270 0.90 2.79 30.43
C VAL A 270 0.10 4.05 30.71
#